data_00136195d61f40fb3ef36e3b25697924
#
_entry.id   00136195d61f40fb3ef36e3b25697924
#
_cell.length_a   1.000
_cell.length_b   1.000
_cell.length_c   1.000
_cell.angle_alpha   90.00
_cell.angle_beta   90.00
_cell.angle_gamma   90.00
#
_symmetry.space_group_name_H-M   'P 1'
#
loop_
_entity.id
_entity.type
_entity.pdbx_description
1 polymer ?
#
loop_
_entity_poly.entity_id
_entity_poly.type
_entity_poly.pdbx_seq_one_letter_code
_entity_poly.pdbx_strand_id
1 'polypeptide(L)'
;VFLPLYDAFPKARYHNGARMESLVTTNGVSTVTASDGRRFDADIVIGADGFRSAVRKAIAPEIDPTYSGYVAWRGVSREANLSKAFCAKIFHHYAFLFMRSSLLIGYPMAGEDGAITPGGRRYNYLWYYPAPGQELTDILTDANGRVYEYGIPPPMMRPEHVDRVRENAKRDMPESFHDAINLADSTIVQPIYDVLSQRIAIGNVALIGDAAFVARPHVGVGVLKAGQDAFSLATALGECATIPEATARYEDERLRPGQQAVWHGRDLGSFIERGLDHPEDDPNFNLPPERAIKISGRPVEHMFEQGL
;
A
#
# COMPACT_ATOMS: atom_id res chain seq x y z
N VAL A 1 13.40 5.10 -4.59
CA VAL A 1 12.88 6.41 -4.13
C VAL A 1 13.49 6.79 -2.78
N PHE A 2 13.52 5.90 -1.78
CA PHE A 2 13.99 6.24 -0.41
C PHE A 2 15.43 6.75 -0.37
N LEU A 3 16.39 5.99 -0.89
CA LEU A 3 17.81 6.37 -0.77
C LEU A 3 18.14 7.76 -1.32
N PRO A 4 17.73 8.15 -2.55
CA PRO A 4 17.99 9.49 -3.06
C PRO A 4 17.40 10.61 -2.18
N LEU A 5 16.18 10.42 -1.66
CA LEU A 5 15.55 11.39 -0.76
C LEU A 5 16.26 11.45 0.60
N TYR A 6 16.63 10.29 1.14
CA TYR A 6 17.39 10.21 2.37
C TYR A 6 18.76 10.89 2.23
N ASP A 7 19.46 10.70 1.10
CA ASP A 7 20.77 11.30 0.86
C ASP A 7 20.70 12.81 0.68
N ALA A 8 19.60 13.32 0.10
CA ALA A 8 19.33 14.75 -0.04
C ALA A 8 18.94 15.42 1.29
N PHE A 9 18.47 14.66 2.30
CA PHE A 9 18.04 15.22 3.57
C PHE A 9 19.23 15.54 4.48
N PRO A 10 19.25 16.72 5.16
CA PRO A 10 20.32 17.09 6.09
C PRO A 10 20.43 16.08 7.26
N LYS A 11 21.53 15.31 7.30
CA LYS A 11 21.70 14.21 8.28
C LYS A 11 21.63 14.69 9.74
N ALA A 12 22.11 15.89 10.02
CA ALA A 12 22.05 16.49 11.38
C ALA A 12 20.61 16.72 11.86
N ARG A 13 19.62 16.77 10.95
CA ARG A 13 18.19 16.93 11.27
C ARG A 13 17.42 15.62 11.24
N TYR A 14 18.09 14.50 10.95
CA TYR A 14 17.46 13.19 10.88
C TYR A 14 17.65 12.44 12.20
N HIS A 15 16.60 12.32 12.98
CA HIS A 15 16.60 11.70 14.30
C HIS A 15 16.11 10.26 14.25
N ASN A 16 17.01 9.29 14.18
CA ASN A 16 16.68 7.87 14.26
C ASN A 16 16.15 7.50 15.65
N GLY A 17 15.26 6.51 15.70
CA GLY A 17 14.71 5.96 16.93
C GLY A 17 13.73 6.87 17.66
N ALA A 18 13.40 8.03 17.10
CA ALA A 18 12.43 8.98 17.66
C ALA A 18 11.00 8.64 17.22
N ARG A 19 10.38 7.65 17.85
CA ARG A 19 8.96 7.33 17.60
C ARG A 19 8.09 8.31 18.37
N MET A 20 7.15 8.97 17.70
CA MET A 20 6.19 9.86 18.33
C MET A 20 5.27 9.10 19.31
N GLU A 21 5.15 9.59 20.53
CA GLU A 21 4.19 9.13 21.54
C GLU A 21 3.05 10.11 21.75
N SER A 22 3.34 11.42 21.74
CA SER A 22 2.30 12.43 21.91
C SER A 22 2.58 13.67 21.07
N LEU A 23 1.49 14.36 20.74
CA LEU A 23 1.47 15.65 20.03
C LEU A 23 0.51 16.57 20.77
N VAL A 24 1.01 17.75 21.17
CA VAL A 24 0.22 18.80 21.82
C VAL A 24 0.50 20.12 21.12
N THR A 25 -0.56 20.82 20.71
CA THR A 25 -0.43 22.17 20.13
C THR A 25 -0.98 23.21 21.12
N THR A 26 -0.14 24.20 21.45
CA THR A 26 -0.52 25.29 22.35
C THR A 26 -0.02 26.60 21.77
N ASN A 27 -0.89 27.60 21.66
CA ASN A 27 -0.58 28.94 21.14
C ASN A 27 0.18 28.92 19.78
N GLY A 28 -0.20 28.01 18.88
CA GLY A 28 0.40 27.91 17.54
C GLY A 28 1.74 27.16 17.48
N VAL A 29 2.26 26.66 18.60
CA VAL A 29 3.45 25.82 18.65
C VAL A 29 3.05 24.38 18.95
N SER A 30 3.52 23.45 18.15
CA SER A 30 3.30 22.01 18.32
C SER A 30 4.51 21.36 18.99
N THR A 31 4.29 20.70 20.12
CA THR A 31 5.30 19.91 20.82
C THR A 31 5.08 18.42 20.55
N VAL A 32 6.06 17.77 19.92
CA VAL A 32 6.11 16.33 19.74
C VAL A 32 6.99 15.71 20.80
N THR A 33 6.47 14.72 21.54
CA THR A 33 7.27 13.92 22.48
C THR A 33 7.52 12.54 21.87
N ALA A 34 8.79 12.15 21.83
CA ALA A 34 9.21 10.83 21.34
C ALA A 34 9.32 9.81 22.48
N SER A 35 9.28 8.52 22.14
CA SER A 35 9.31 7.37 23.07
C SER A 35 10.59 7.26 23.90
N ASP A 36 11.66 7.96 23.50
CA ASP A 36 12.92 8.06 24.23
C ASP A 36 12.99 9.31 25.12
N GLY A 37 11.87 10.05 25.26
CA GLY A 37 11.76 11.26 26.07
C GLY A 37 12.21 12.54 25.40
N ARG A 38 12.77 12.49 24.18
CA ARG A 38 13.11 13.70 23.42
C ARG A 38 11.84 14.50 23.10
N ARG A 39 11.98 15.82 23.13
CA ARG A 39 10.89 16.75 22.79
C ARG A 39 11.33 17.66 21.66
N PHE A 40 10.39 17.93 20.74
CA PHE A 40 10.62 18.77 19.57
C PHE A 40 9.48 19.77 19.50
N ASP A 41 9.83 21.05 19.58
CA ASP A 41 8.88 22.15 19.34
C ASP A 41 8.99 22.59 17.87
N ALA A 42 7.85 22.78 17.23
CA ALA A 42 7.77 23.11 15.82
C ALA A 42 6.57 24.01 15.51
N ASP A 43 6.74 24.88 14.53
CA ASP A 43 5.66 25.73 14.00
C ASP A 43 4.64 24.89 13.20
N ILE A 44 5.07 23.78 12.60
CA ILE A 44 4.24 22.81 11.88
C ILE A 44 4.70 21.38 12.15
N VAL A 45 3.74 20.46 12.27
CA VAL A 45 4.00 19.03 12.30
C VAL A 45 3.39 18.36 11.06
N ILE A 46 4.21 17.60 10.34
CA ILE A 46 3.78 16.87 9.14
C ILE A 46 3.84 15.37 9.46
N GLY A 47 2.66 14.74 9.55
CA GLY A 47 2.53 13.30 9.70
C GLY A 47 2.74 12.59 8.36
N ALA A 48 3.92 11.95 8.22
CA ALA A 48 4.31 11.11 7.09
C ALA A 48 4.65 9.69 7.55
N ASP A 49 4.04 9.27 8.66
CA ASP A 49 4.37 8.09 9.46
C ASP A 49 3.58 6.82 9.03
N GLY A 50 3.02 6.85 7.82
CA GLY A 50 2.46 5.68 7.15
C GLY A 50 1.07 5.28 7.63
N PHE A 51 0.62 4.09 7.25
CA PHE A 51 -0.78 3.70 7.43
C PHE A 51 -1.21 3.57 8.90
N ARG A 52 -0.29 3.29 9.82
CA ARG A 52 -0.50 3.27 11.28
C ARG A 52 -0.17 4.60 11.96
N SER A 53 -0.40 5.70 11.26
CA SER A 53 0.01 7.04 11.68
C SER A 53 -0.43 7.38 13.11
N ALA A 54 0.55 7.68 13.95
CA ALA A 54 0.34 8.22 15.29
C ALA A 54 -0.12 9.69 15.22
N VAL A 55 0.34 10.44 14.21
CA VAL A 55 -0.10 11.81 13.98
C VAL A 55 -1.57 11.83 13.58
N ARG A 56 -2.03 10.95 12.68
CA ARG A 56 -3.46 10.81 12.35
C ARG A 56 -4.27 10.51 13.61
N LYS A 57 -3.82 9.55 14.42
CA LYS A 57 -4.52 9.21 15.66
C LYS A 57 -4.63 10.37 16.65
N ALA A 58 -3.66 11.29 16.64
CA ALA A 58 -3.69 12.48 17.49
C ALA A 58 -4.69 13.54 17.03
N ILE A 59 -4.90 13.71 15.70
CA ILE A 59 -5.75 14.77 15.14
C ILE A 59 -7.11 14.30 14.63
N ALA A 60 -7.26 13.00 14.38
CA ALA A 60 -8.47 12.36 13.87
C ALA A 60 -8.58 10.92 14.42
N PRO A 61 -8.78 10.77 15.74
CA PRO A 61 -8.76 9.47 16.42
C PRO A 61 -9.88 8.51 15.97
N GLU A 62 -10.91 9.06 15.32
CA GLU A 62 -12.03 8.31 14.74
C GLU A 62 -11.67 7.60 13.43
N ILE A 63 -10.50 7.89 12.84
CA ILE A 63 -10.10 7.34 11.54
C ILE A 63 -9.12 6.20 11.75
N ASP A 64 -9.63 4.98 11.64
CA ASP A 64 -8.85 3.75 11.72
C ASP A 64 -8.73 3.05 10.35
N PRO A 65 -7.65 2.28 10.13
CA PRO A 65 -7.53 1.40 8.96
C PRO A 65 -8.67 0.38 8.91
N THR A 66 -9.29 0.24 7.75
CA THR A 66 -10.34 -0.76 7.49
C THR A 66 -9.77 -1.94 6.72
N TYR A 67 -9.93 -3.15 7.25
CA TYR A 67 -9.54 -4.37 6.55
C TYR A 67 -10.46 -4.63 5.35
N SER A 68 -9.88 -5.00 4.21
CA SER A 68 -10.60 -5.17 2.96
C SER A 68 -11.17 -6.57 2.72
N GLY A 69 -11.05 -7.50 3.67
CA GLY A 69 -11.54 -8.88 3.50
C GLY A 69 -10.59 -9.82 2.73
N TYR A 70 -9.44 -9.33 2.29
CA TYR A 70 -8.45 -10.13 1.55
C TYR A 70 -7.00 -9.75 1.86
N VAL A 71 -6.10 -10.65 1.52
CA VAL A 71 -4.65 -10.49 1.65
C VAL A 71 -3.97 -10.45 0.28
N ALA A 72 -2.76 -9.93 0.21
CA ALA A 72 -1.86 -10.16 -0.91
C ALA A 72 -0.76 -11.15 -0.48
N TRP A 73 -0.73 -12.30 -1.12
CA TRP A 73 0.42 -13.19 -1.11
C TRP A 73 1.46 -12.63 -2.07
N ARG A 74 2.67 -12.43 -1.60
CA ARG A 74 3.72 -11.79 -2.38
C ARG A 74 4.97 -12.63 -2.37
N GLY A 75 5.65 -12.68 -3.50
CA GLY A 75 6.93 -13.36 -3.60
C GLY A 75 7.76 -12.80 -4.75
N VAL A 76 9.03 -13.14 -4.69
CA VAL A 76 10.01 -12.74 -5.69
C VAL A 76 10.79 -13.97 -6.13
N SER A 77 10.84 -14.21 -7.42
CA SER A 77 11.59 -15.32 -8.03
C SER A 77 12.76 -14.77 -8.84
N ARG A 78 13.93 -15.39 -8.75
CA ARG A 78 15.06 -15.02 -9.60
C ARG A 78 14.81 -15.50 -11.03
N GLU A 79 15.07 -14.64 -12.02
CA GLU A 79 14.89 -14.98 -13.44
C GLU A 79 15.62 -16.27 -13.83
N ALA A 80 16.83 -16.47 -13.31
CA ALA A 80 17.64 -17.67 -13.57
C ALA A 80 16.99 -19.00 -13.14
N ASN A 81 16.05 -18.94 -12.17
CA ASN A 81 15.35 -20.12 -11.65
C ASN A 81 14.05 -20.42 -12.42
N LEU A 82 13.52 -19.44 -13.16
CA LEU A 82 12.27 -19.58 -13.88
C LEU A 82 12.44 -20.42 -15.15
N SER A 83 11.40 -21.15 -15.55
CA SER A 83 11.44 -21.94 -16.77
C SER A 83 11.59 -21.07 -18.02
N LYS A 84 12.19 -21.64 -19.06
CA LYS A 84 12.29 -20.98 -20.38
C LYS A 84 10.91 -20.60 -20.91
N ALA A 85 9.89 -21.41 -20.66
CA ALA A 85 8.52 -21.15 -21.09
C ALA A 85 7.92 -19.93 -20.39
N PHE A 86 8.12 -19.81 -19.07
CA PHE A 86 7.71 -18.64 -18.30
C PHE A 86 8.42 -17.38 -18.80
N CYS A 87 9.74 -17.44 -18.94
CA CYS A 87 10.53 -16.30 -19.39
C CYS A 87 10.12 -15.82 -20.80
N ALA A 88 9.82 -16.74 -21.71
CA ALA A 88 9.41 -16.39 -23.07
C ALA A 88 8.00 -15.77 -23.16
N LYS A 89 7.07 -16.19 -22.29
CA LYS A 89 5.65 -15.82 -22.42
C LYS A 89 5.18 -14.77 -21.44
N ILE A 90 5.75 -14.74 -20.21
CA ILE A 90 5.19 -13.95 -19.10
C ILE A 90 6.19 -12.94 -18.56
N PHE A 91 7.45 -13.32 -18.38
CA PHE A 91 8.45 -12.54 -17.64
C PHE A 91 8.56 -11.07 -18.10
N HIS A 92 8.47 -10.80 -19.39
CA HIS A 92 8.68 -9.46 -19.94
C HIS A 92 7.45 -8.55 -19.91
N HIS A 93 6.35 -9.02 -19.29
CA HIS A 93 5.09 -8.31 -19.25
C HIS A 93 4.74 -7.87 -17.82
N TYR A 94 4.01 -6.78 -17.72
CA TYR A 94 3.20 -6.49 -16.55
C TYR A 94 1.91 -7.31 -16.69
N ALA A 95 1.87 -8.45 -16.02
CA ALA A 95 0.85 -9.46 -16.21
C ALA A 95 -0.28 -9.32 -15.19
N PHE A 96 -1.52 -9.41 -15.66
CA PHE A 96 -2.72 -9.53 -14.84
C PHE A 96 -3.36 -10.89 -15.10
N LEU A 97 -3.62 -11.65 -14.05
CA LEU A 97 -4.40 -12.88 -14.11
C LEU A 97 -5.64 -12.70 -13.23
N PHE A 98 -6.79 -12.46 -13.88
CA PHE A 98 -8.09 -12.39 -13.22
C PHE A 98 -8.66 -13.79 -13.06
N MET A 99 -8.99 -14.15 -11.84
CA MET A 99 -9.65 -15.39 -11.46
C MET A 99 -10.97 -15.07 -10.77
N ARG A 100 -11.83 -16.08 -10.54
CA ARG A 100 -13.20 -15.89 -10.06
C ARG A 100 -13.33 -14.97 -8.84
N SER A 101 -12.36 -14.97 -7.93
CA SER A 101 -12.39 -14.16 -6.70
C SER A 101 -11.00 -13.71 -6.30
N SER A 102 -10.08 -13.68 -7.23
CA SER A 102 -8.71 -13.33 -6.92
C SER A 102 -8.01 -12.71 -8.13
N LEU A 103 -6.96 -11.95 -7.87
CA LEU A 103 -6.18 -11.27 -8.89
C LEU A 103 -4.69 -11.49 -8.62
N LEU A 104 -3.98 -12.04 -9.60
CA LEU A 104 -2.53 -12.00 -9.56
C LEU A 104 -2.01 -10.88 -10.46
N ILE A 105 -1.12 -10.08 -9.93
CA ILE A 105 -0.33 -9.10 -10.67
C ILE A 105 1.12 -9.54 -10.61
N GLY A 106 1.79 -9.57 -11.78
CA GLY A 106 3.18 -9.96 -11.85
C GLY A 106 3.97 -9.09 -12.83
N TYR A 107 5.24 -8.81 -12.49
CA TYR A 107 6.10 -7.96 -13.32
C TYR A 107 7.59 -8.20 -13.03
N PRO A 108 8.46 -7.97 -14.05
CA PRO A 108 9.90 -8.04 -13.86
C PRO A 108 10.40 -6.85 -13.04
N MET A 109 11.45 -7.08 -12.26
CA MET A 109 12.14 -6.06 -11.50
C MET A 109 13.65 -6.27 -11.54
N ALA A 110 14.41 -5.23 -11.22
CA ALA A 110 15.87 -5.33 -11.13
C ALA A 110 16.30 -6.40 -10.11
N GLY A 111 17.45 -6.98 -10.32
CA GLY A 111 18.12 -7.88 -9.38
C GLY A 111 18.49 -7.18 -8.06
N GLU A 112 19.07 -7.93 -7.12
CA GLU A 112 19.44 -7.41 -5.80
C GLU A 112 20.45 -6.26 -5.89
N ASP A 113 21.40 -6.37 -6.81
CA ASP A 113 22.42 -5.34 -7.06
C ASP A 113 22.01 -4.31 -8.12
N GLY A 114 20.70 -4.18 -8.39
CA GLY A 114 20.19 -3.32 -9.44
C GLY A 114 20.41 -3.89 -10.86
N ALA A 115 20.74 -5.18 -10.99
CA ALA A 115 20.97 -5.82 -12.28
C ALA A 115 19.73 -5.79 -13.18
N ILE A 116 19.88 -5.29 -14.40
CA ILE A 116 18.81 -5.22 -15.41
C ILE A 116 19.08 -6.15 -16.61
N THR A 117 20.25 -6.81 -16.64
CA THR A 117 20.62 -7.75 -17.70
C THR A 117 19.83 -9.05 -17.58
N PRO A 118 19.50 -9.73 -18.70
CA PRO A 118 18.86 -11.04 -18.69
C PRO A 118 19.61 -12.05 -17.81
N GLY A 119 18.85 -12.81 -17.03
CA GLY A 119 19.36 -13.78 -16.05
C GLY A 119 19.70 -13.18 -14.68
N GLY A 120 19.94 -11.88 -14.56
CA GLY A 120 20.23 -11.19 -13.30
C GLY A 120 19.00 -10.51 -12.66
N ARG A 121 17.88 -10.52 -13.35
CA ARG A 121 16.63 -9.85 -12.91
C ARG A 121 15.81 -10.78 -12.01
N ARG A 122 14.72 -10.22 -11.49
CA ARG A 122 13.75 -10.94 -10.65
C ARG A 122 12.35 -10.73 -11.19
N TYR A 123 11.43 -11.61 -10.83
CA TYR A 123 10.01 -11.48 -11.11
C TYR A 123 9.26 -11.37 -9.79
N ASN A 124 8.51 -10.30 -9.62
CA ASN A 124 7.66 -10.07 -8.46
C ASN A 124 6.23 -10.50 -8.80
N TYR A 125 5.56 -11.16 -7.85
CA TYR A 125 4.12 -11.38 -7.92
C TYR A 125 3.42 -10.89 -6.66
N LEU A 126 2.17 -10.45 -6.85
CA LEU A 126 1.21 -10.14 -5.81
C LEU A 126 -0.08 -10.87 -6.17
N TRP A 127 -0.49 -11.79 -5.34
CA TRP A 127 -1.74 -12.51 -5.52
C TRP A 127 -2.73 -12.11 -4.44
N TYR A 128 -3.71 -11.29 -4.81
CA TYR A 128 -4.81 -10.89 -3.94
C TYR A 128 -5.80 -12.03 -3.82
N TYR A 129 -6.03 -12.50 -2.60
CA TYR A 129 -6.79 -13.69 -2.30
C TYR A 129 -7.71 -13.45 -1.09
N PRO A 130 -9.00 -13.87 -1.13
CA PRO A 130 -9.91 -13.71 -0.01
C PRO A 130 -9.34 -14.34 1.27
N ALA A 131 -9.49 -13.63 2.38
CA ALA A 131 -9.14 -14.13 3.71
C ALA A 131 -10.07 -13.47 4.73
N PRO A 132 -11.34 -13.84 4.80
CA PRO A 132 -12.29 -13.22 5.71
C PRO A 132 -11.98 -13.57 7.17
N GLY A 133 -12.22 -12.60 8.04
CA GLY A 133 -12.28 -12.72 9.50
C GLY A 133 -11.35 -13.73 10.17
N GLN A 134 -11.88 -14.92 10.41
CA GLN A 134 -11.15 -15.99 11.11
C GLN A 134 -9.96 -16.54 10.31
N GLU A 135 -10.04 -16.58 9.00
CA GLU A 135 -8.93 -16.99 8.14
C GLU A 135 -7.76 -16.01 8.23
N LEU A 136 -8.04 -14.70 8.26
CA LEU A 136 -7.01 -13.70 8.50
C LEU A 136 -6.32 -13.91 9.85
N THR A 137 -7.10 -14.15 10.90
CA THR A 137 -6.55 -14.41 12.25
C THR A 137 -5.64 -15.64 12.24
N ASP A 138 -6.07 -16.72 11.58
CA ASP A 138 -5.27 -17.94 11.45
C ASP A 138 -3.95 -17.67 10.68
N ILE A 139 -4.00 -16.97 9.56
CA ILE A 139 -2.82 -16.58 8.78
C ILE A 139 -1.84 -15.73 9.59
N LEU A 140 -2.35 -14.84 10.44
CA LEU A 140 -1.55 -13.94 11.25
C LEU A 140 -1.15 -14.51 12.62
N THR A 141 -1.42 -15.79 12.87
CA THR A 141 -1.03 -16.48 14.11
C THR A 141 0.23 -17.30 13.87
N ASP A 142 1.27 -17.09 14.69
CA ASP A 142 2.50 -17.87 14.60
C ASP A 142 2.37 -19.26 15.29
N ALA A 143 3.42 -20.08 15.19
CA ALA A 143 3.44 -21.43 15.78
C ALA A 143 3.33 -21.44 17.32
N ASN A 144 3.55 -20.30 17.99
CA ASN A 144 3.42 -20.15 19.44
C ASN A 144 2.03 -19.60 19.86
N GLY A 145 1.12 -19.40 18.90
CA GLY A 145 -0.22 -18.88 19.16
C GLY A 145 -0.29 -17.35 19.31
N ARG A 146 0.79 -16.62 18.99
CA ARG A 146 0.79 -15.16 18.98
C ARG A 146 0.11 -14.65 17.74
N VAL A 147 -0.91 -13.82 17.91
CA VAL A 147 -1.61 -13.11 16.82
C VAL A 147 -0.92 -11.79 16.54
N TYR A 148 -0.65 -11.51 15.26
CA TYR A 148 -0.12 -10.24 14.77
C TYR A 148 -1.24 -9.41 14.16
N GLU A 149 -1.28 -8.13 14.47
CA GLU A 149 -2.43 -7.26 14.13
C GLU A 149 -2.51 -6.89 12.64
N TYR A 150 -1.39 -6.44 12.06
CA TYR A 150 -1.38 -5.87 10.69
C TYR A 150 -0.48 -6.63 9.71
N GLY A 151 0.12 -7.71 10.11
CA GLY A 151 1.00 -8.52 9.30
C GLY A 151 1.98 -9.31 10.15
N ILE A 152 2.33 -10.50 9.69
CA ILE A 152 3.25 -11.42 10.36
C ILE A 152 4.65 -11.33 9.72
N PRO A 153 5.73 -11.22 10.51
CA PRO A 153 7.08 -11.30 9.95
C PRO A 153 7.30 -12.64 9.24
N PRO A 154 7.93 -12.67 8.06
CA PRO A 154 8.08 -13.90 7.28
C PRO A 154 8.65 -15.11 8.06
N PRO A 155 9.64 -14.94 8.96
CA PRO A 155 10.16 -16.07 9.74
C PRO A 155 9.17 -16.62 10.79
N MET A 156 8.13 -15.85 11.12
CA MET A 156 7.11 -16.26 12.11
C MET A 156 5.88 -16.88 11.43
N MET A 157 5.76 -16.73 10.11
CA MET A 157 4.65 -17.32 9.35
C MET A 157 4.79 -18.83 9.34
N ARG A 158 3.68 -19.53 9.63
CA ARG A 158 3.65 -20.99 9.65
C ARG A 158 3.83 -21.55 8.25
N PRO A 159 4.69 -22.58 8.04
CA PRO A 159 4.97 -23.14 6.73
C PRO A 159 3.74 -23.66 5.97
N GLU A 160 2.74 -24.19 6.70
CA GLU A 160 1.50 -24.70 6.11
C GLU A 160 0.71 -23.63 5.33
N HIS A 161 0.86 -22.35 5.66
CA HIS A 161 0.24 -21.28 4.89
C HIS A 161 0.91 -21.12 3.52
N VAL A 162 2.23 -21.24 3.46
CA VAL A 162 2.97 -21.18 2.19
C VAL A 162 2.62 -22.39 1.31
N ASP A 163 2.52 -23.59 1.91
CA ASP A 163 2.14 -24.80 1.17
C ASP A 163 0.70 -24.69 0.64
N ARG A 164 -0.23 -24.17 1.44
CA ARG A 164 -1.61 -23.86 1.01
C ARG A 164 -1.65 -22.87 -0.17
N VAL A 165 -0.80 -21.84 -0.17
CA VAL A 165 -0.67 -20.92 -1.30
C VAL A 165 -0.27 -21.64 -2.57
N ARG A 166 0.71 -22.54 -2.50
CA ARG A 166 1.16 -23.36 -3.64
C ARG A 166 0.07 -24.31 -4.15
N GLU A 167 -0.67 -24.96 -3.24
CA GLU A 167 -1.80 -25.82 -3.58
C GLU A 167 -2.93 -25.05 -4.24
N ASN A 168 -3.30 -23.89 -3.68
CA ASN A 168 -4.29 -23.01 -4.27
C ASN A 168 -3.85 -22.53 -5.67
N ALA A 169 -2.59 -22.19 -5.86
CA ALA A 169 -2.06 -21.82 -7.16
C ALA A 169 -2.21 -22.94 -8.20
N LYS A 170 -1.93 -24.19 -7.82
CA LYS A 170 -2.14 -25.35 -8.71
C LYS A 170 -3.60 -25.56 -9.09
N ARG A 171 -4.53 -25.26 -8.17
CA ARG A 171 -5.97 -25.42 -8.41
C ARG A 171 -6.54 -24.28 -9.27
N ASP A 172 -6.16 -23.03 -8.97
CA ASP A 172 -6.86 -21.83 -9.43
C ASP A 172 -6.16 -21.14 -10.62
N MET A 173 -4.86 -21.41 -10.86
CA MET A 173 -4.09 -20.73 -11.90
C MET A 173 -3.73 -21.63 -13.08
N PRO A 174 -3.59 -21.08 -14.28
CA PRO A 174 -2.96 -21.78 -15.40
C PRO A 174 -1.52 -22.20 -15.04
N GLU A 175 -1.10 -23.37 -15.52
CA GLU A 175 0.24 -23.93 -15.28
C GLU A 175 1.38 -22.94 -15.60
N SER A 176 1.16 -22.10 -16.60
CA SER A 176 2.13 -21.09 -17.01
C SER A 176 2.50 -20.07 -15.93
N PHE A 177 1.68 -19.91 -14.87
CA PHE A 177 1.95 -19.02 -13.74
C PHE A 177 2.52 -19.72 -12.51
N HIS A 178 2.54 -21.07 -12.49
CA HIS A 178 2.98 -21.82 -11.31
C HIS A 178 4.44 -21.54 -10.91
N ASP A 179 5.31 -21.29 -11.89
CA ASP A 179 6.72 -20.99 -11.62
C ASP A 179 6.88 -19.76 -10.72
N ALA A 180 6.11 -18.70 -10.95
CA ALA A 180 6.19 -17.48 -10.16
C ALA A 180 5.93 -17.73 -8.66
N ILE A 181 5.04 -18.68 -8.35
CA ILE A 181 4.67 -19.02 -6.97
C ILE A 181 5.63 -20.07 -6.39
N ASN A 182 5.87 -21.15 -7.15
CA ASN A 182 6.60 -22.31 -6.64
C ASN A 182 8.10 -22.06 -6.48
N LEU A 183 8.68 -21.16 -7.29
CA LEU A 183 10.10 -20.85 -7.33
C LEU A 183 10.43 -19.51 -6.64
N ALA A 184 9.48 -18.94 -5.89
CA ALA A 184 9.74 -17.76 -5.10
C ALA A 184 10.74 -18.05 -3.98
N ASP A 185 11.76 -17.20 -3.84
CA ASP A 185 12.78 -17.30 -2.79
C ASP A 185 12.16 -17.13 -1.39
N SER A 186 11.10 -16.34 -1.30
CA SER A 186 10.29 -16.19 -0.09
C SER A 186 8.85 -15.82 -0.45
N THR A 187 7.92 -16.28 0.37
CA THR A 187 6.50 -15.87 0.28
C THR A 187 6.15 -15.11 1.54
N ILE A 188 5.56 -13.93 1.38
CA ILE A 188 5.06 -13.11 2.47
C ILE A 188 3.57 -12.85 2.30
N VAL A 189 2.89 -12.60 3.41
CA VAL A 189 1.48 -12.18 3.41
C VAL A 189 1.38 -10.73 3.82
N GLN A 190 0.57 -9.98 3.09
CA GLN A 190 0.21 -8.60 3.41
C GLN A 190 -1.30 -8.49 3.47
N PRO A 191 -1.89 -8.37 4.66
CA PRO A 191 -3.30 -7.99 4.79
C PRO A 191 -3.56 -6.64 4.14
N ILE A 192 -4.63 -6.53 3.40
CA ILE A 192 -4.95 -5.30 2.68
C ILE A 192 -5.91 -4.47 3.52
N TYR A 193 -5.48 -3.25 3.79
CA TYR A 193 -6.26 -2.23 4.49
C TYR A 193 -6.38 -1.00 3.61
N ASP A 194 -7.43 -0.24 3.83
CA ASP A 194 -7.53 1.13 3.35
C ASP A 194 -7.78 2.12 4.49
N VAL A 195 -7.45 3.39 4.27
CA VAL A 195 -7.72 4.50 5.18
C VAL A 195 -8.39 5.62 4.40
N LEU A 196 -9.61 5.96 4.81
CA LEU A 196 -10.41 7.03 4.21
C LEU A 196 -10.54 8.18 5.20
N SER A 197 -9.66 9.17 5.10
CA SER A 197 -9.71 10.34 5.98
C SER A 197 -10.82 11.31 5.60
N GLN A 198 -11.46 11.90 6.63
CA GLN A 198 -12.44 12.98 6.47
C GLN A 198 -11.79 14.36 6.67
N ARG A 199 -10.56 14.37 7.19
CA ARG A 199 -9.67 15.53 7.30
C ARG A 199 -8.22 15.09 7.21
N ILE A 200 -7.36 15.95 6.70
CA ILE A 200 -5.92 15.70 6.61
C ILE A 200 -5.09 16.84 7.18
N ALA A 201 -5.75 17.89 7.68
CA ALA A 201 -5.07 18.96 8.39
C ALA A 201 -5.95 19.54 9.51
N ILE A 202 -5.29 20.06 10.54
CA ILE A 202 -5.93 20.84 11.61
C ILE A 202 -4.89 21.81 12.22
N GLY A 203 -5.17 23.12 12.11
CA GLY A 203 -4.25 24.15 12.60
C GLY A 203 -2.86 23.99 12.00
N ASN A 204 -1.86 23.72 12.83
CA ASN A 204 -0.47 23.56 12.42
C ASN A 204 -0.04 22.08 12.22
N VAL A 205 -0.99 21.17 12.00
CA VAL A 205 -0.69 19.75 11.77
C VAL A 205 -1.28 19.31 10.44
N ALA A 206 -0.49 18.66 9.59
CA ALA A 206 -0.94 18.10 8.32
C ALA A 206 -0.49 16.64 8.17
N LEU A 207 -1.31 15.82 7.50
CA LEU A 207 -1.00 14.43 7.13
C LEU A 207 -0.71 14.35 5.63
N ILE A 208 0.31 13.58 5.25
CA ILE A 208 0.64 13.32 3.85
C ILE A 208 0.84 11.82 3.59
N GLY A 209 0.72 11.41 2.33
CA GLY A 209 0.95 10.02 1.92
C GLY A 209 0.00 9.05 2.64
N ASP A 210 0.53 7.90 3.06
CA ASP A 210 -0.25 6.86 3.73
C ASP A 210 -0.72 7.23 5.14
N ALA A 211 -0.17 8.29 5.74
CA ALA A 211 -0.71 8.85 6.97
C ALA A 211 -2.06 9.54 6.73
N ALA A 212 -2.24 10.16 5.56
CA ALA A 212 -3.49 10.81 5.14
C ALA A 212 -4.50 9.80 4.58
N PHE A 213 -4.10 9.04 3.55
CA PHE A 213 -4.97 8.10 2.83
C PHE A 213 -4.19 6.86 2.44
N VAL A 214 -4.79 5.69 2.63
CA VAL A 214 -4.26 4.44 2.11
C VAL A 214 -5.22 3.90 1.06
N ALA A 215 -4.85 4.01 -0.20
CA ALA A 215 -5.52 3.30 -1.28
C ALA A 215 -5.01 1.86 -1.37
N ARG A 216 -5.88 0.93 -1.75
CA ARG A 216 -5.49 -0.48 -1.91
C ARG A 216 -4.39 -0.61 -2.98
N PRO A 217 -3.38 -1.48 -2.80
CA PRO A 217 -2.17 -1.48 -3.62
C PRO A 217 -2.36 -1.66 -5.12
N HIS A 218 -3.41 -2.38 -5.54
CA HIS A 218 -3.70 -2.62 -6.97
C HIS A 218 -4.07 -1.35 -7.77
N VAL A 219 -4.36 -0.23 -7.11
CA VAL A 219 -4.52 1.08 -7.77
C VAL A 219 -3.17 1.61 -8.28
N GLY A 220 -2.06 1.26 -7.62
CA GLY A 220 -0.72 1.65 -8.04
C GLY A 220 -0.33 3.11 -7.78
N VAL A 221 -1.15 3.91 -7.07
CA VAL A 221 -0.98 5.37 -6.94
C VAL A 221 -0.24 5.82 -5.68
N GLY A 222 0.10 4.94 -4.74
CA GLY A 222 0.57 5.31 -3.40
C GLY A 222 1.76 6.28 -3.39
N VAL A 223 2.81 5.97 -4.16
CA VAL A 223 4.02 6.81 -4.22
C VAL A 223 3.74 8.15 -4.90
N LEU A 224 3.00 8.14 -6.01
CA LEU A 224 2.65 9.36 -6.74
C LEU A 224 1.78 10.28 -5.86
N LYS A 225 0.75 9.72 -5.21
CA LYS A 225 -0.10 10.45 -4.28
C LYS A 225 0.71 11.11 -3.16
N ALA A 226 1.63 10.38 -2.53
CA ALA A 226 2.49 10.93 -1.48
C ALA A 226 3.37 12.07 -1.99
N GLY A 227 3.90 11.96 -3.20
CA GLY A 227 4.65 13.03 -3.85
C GLY A 227 3.80 14.27 -4.13
N GLN A 228 2.58 14.09 -4.62
CA GLN A 228 1.64 15.18 -4.85
C GLN A 228 1.21 15.87 -3.55
N ASP A 229 0.95 15.10 -2.49
CA ASP A 229 0.62 15.65 -1.16
C ASP A 229 1.76 16.53 -0.64
N ALA A 230 3.01 16.03 -0.71
CA ALA A 230 4.18 16.78 -0.27
C ALA A 230 4.40 18.05 -1.09
N PHE A 231 4.21 17.99 -2.42
CA PHE A 231 4.35 19.15 -3.30
C PHE A 231 3.28 20.21 -3.03
N SER A 232 1.99 19.82 -2.92
CA SER A 232 0.89 20.72 -2.63
C SER A 232 1.09 21.43 -1.28
N LEU A 233 1.45 20.68 -0.22
CA LEU A 233 1.71 21.29 1.09
C LEU A 233 2.90 22.25 1.05
N ALA A 234 4.00 21.87 0.39
CA ALA A 234 5.17 22.75 0.27
C ALA A 234 4.87 24.03 -0.49
N THR A 235 4.07 23.95 -1.56
CA THR A 235 3.61 25.11 -2.33
C THR A 235 2.75 26.02 -1.46
N ALA A 236 1.76 25.46 -0.75
CA ALA A 236 0.90 26.23 0.14
C ALA A 236 1.69 26.96 1.25
N LEU A 237 2.67 26.27 1.86
CA LEU A 237 3.56 26.87 2.87
C LEU A 237 4.44 28.00 2.31
N GLY A 238 4.78 27.97 1.03
CA GLY A 238 5.55 29.04 0.37
C GLY A 238 4.73 30.25 -0.05
N GLU A 239 3.42 30.09 -0.24
CA GLU A 239 2.55 31.12 -0.82
C GLU A 239 1.58 31.76 0.18
N CYS A 240 1.18 31.04 1.25
CA CYS A 240 0.26 31.55 2.26
C CYS A 240 0.98 32.40 3.32
N ALA A 241 0.27 33.32 3.92
CA ALA A 241 0.81 34.22 4.94
C ALA A 241 1.01 33.53 6.29
N THR A 242 0.21 32.50 6.59
CA THR A 242 0.23 31.76 7.85
C THR A 242 0.17 30.25 7.63
N ILE A 243 0.72 29.48 8.59
CA ILE A 243 0.67 28.01 8.54
C ILE A 243 -0.78 27.49 8.54
N PRO A 244 -1.71 27.97 9.37
CA PRO A 244 -3.11 27.54 9.29
C PRO A 244 -3.77 27.78 7.94
N GLU A 245 -3.48 28.89 7.25
CA GLU A 245 -3.95 29.11 5.88
C GLU A 245 -3.34 28.11 4.90
N ALA A 246 -2.05 27.84 5.01
CA ALA A 246 -1.36 26.86 4.16
C ALA A 246 -1.91 25.44 4.34
N THR A 247 -2.12 25.00 5.57
CA THR A 247 -2.66 23.66 5.86
C THR A 247 -4.12 23.54 5.44
N ALA A 248 -4.94 24.60 5.59
CA ALA A 248 -6.32 24.61 5.12
C ALA A 248 -6.39 24.53 3.59
N ARG A 249 -5.57 25.30 2.89
CA ARG A 249 -5.47 25.23 1.42
C ARG A 249 -5.01 23.85 0.95
N TYR A 250 -4.00 23.28 1.60
CA TYR A 250 -3.54 21.93 1.33
C TYR A 250 -4.67 20.90 1.48
N GLU A 251 -5.45 20.97 2.56
CA GLU A 251 -6.59 20.09 2.78
C GLU A 251 -7.63 20.24 1.66
N ASP A 252 -7.99 21.46 1.30
CA ASP A 252 -8.96 21.77 0.24
C ASP A 252 -8.52 21.16 -1.12
N GLU A 253 -7.24 21.28 -1.44
CA GLU A 253 -6.67 20.73 -2.69
C GLU A 253 -6.55 19.21 -2.70
N ARG A 254 -6.26 18.55 -1.55
CA ARG A 254 -5.85 17.15 -1.50
C ARG A 254 -6.84 16.16 -0.87
N LEU A 255 -7.82 16.66 -0.10
CA LEU A 255 -8.79 15.80 0.58
C LEU A 255 -9.59 14.96 -0.42
N ARG A 256 -10.23 15.61 -1.39
CA ARG A 256 -11.08 14.93 -2.39
C ARG A 256 -10.29 13.98 -3.30
N PRO A 257 -9.14 14.36 -3.89
CA PRO A 257 -8.31 13.43 -4.65
C PRO A 257 -7.85 12.20 -3.87
N GLY A 258 -7.49 12.38 -2.59
CA GLY A 258 -7.13 11.27 -1.71
C GLY A 258 -8.29 10.31 -1.46
N GLN A 259 -9.48 10.82 -1.17
CA GLN A 259 -10.69 10.02 -1.03
C GLN A 259 -11.03 9.27 -2.30
N GLN A 260 -10.94 9.91 -3.47
CA GLN A 260 -11.18 9.27 -4.77
C GLN A 260 -10.24 8.09 -5.02
N ALA A 261 -8.95 8.23 -4.67
CA ALA A 261 -7.99 7.13 -4.78
C ALA A 261 -8.38 5.92 -3.92
N VAL A 262 -8.90 6.15 -2.71
CA VAL A 262 -9.38 5.09 -1.81
C VAL A 262 -10.63 4.43 -2.37
N TRP A 263 -11.63 5.20 -2.81
CA TRP A 263 -12.86 4.67 -3.40
C TRP A 263 -12.57 3.85 -4.65
N HIS A 264 -11.71 4.35 -5.53
CA HIS A 264 -11.29 3.59 -6.71
C HIS A 264 -10.62 2.26 -6.34
N GLY A 265 -9.81 2.26 -5.27
CA GLY A 265 -9.24 1.01 -4.74
C GLY A 265 -10.29 0.04 -4.21
N ARG A 266 -11.34 0.54 -3.57
CA ARG A 266 -12.48 -0.28 -3.12
C ARG A 266 -13.25 -0.86 -4.29
N ASP A 267 -13.54 -0.06 -5.32
CA ASP A 267 -14.25 -0.52 -6.52
C ASP A 267 -13.46 -1.61 -7.24
N LEU A 268 -12.15 -1.39 -7.49
CA LEU A 268 -11.29 -2.38 -8.12
C LEU A 268 -11.14 -3.68 -7.32
N GLY A 269 -11.23 -3.62 -6.00
CA GLY A 269 -11.11 -4.77 -5.12
C GLY A 269 -12.44 -5.46 -4.79
N SER A 270 -13.57 -4.87 -5.18
CA SER A 270 -14.90 -5.35 -4.78
C SER A 270 -15.19 -6.80 -5.19
N PHE A 271 -14.71 -7.23 -6.36
CA PHE A 271 -14.87 -8.61 -6.82
C PHE A 271 -14.07 -9.62 -5.99
N ILE A 272 -12.99 -9.22 -5.34
CA ILE A 272 -12.20 -10.07 -4.44
C ILE A 272 -12.94 -10.25 -3.13
N GLU A 273 -13.55 -9.17 -2.61
CA GLU A 273 -14.31 -9.18 -1.36
C GLU A 273 -15.58 -10.05 -1.44
N ARG A 274 -16.34 -9.89 -2.55
CA ARG A 274 -17.66 -10.49 -2.73
C ARG A 274 -17.63 -11.84 -3.40
N GLY A 275 -16.53 -12.21 -4.01
CA GLY A 275 -16.42 -13.25 -5.00
C GLY A 275 -16.72 -14.67 -4.56
N LEU A 276 -16.98 -14.92 -3.27
CA LEU A 276 -17.33 -16.25 -2.79
C LEU A 276 -18.85 -16.47 -2.68
N ASP A 277 -19.65 -15.43 -2.42
CA ASP A 277 -21.05 -15.62 -2.09
C ASP A 277 -22.01 -15.33 -3.27
N HIS A 278 -21.78 -14.32 -4.07
CA HIS A 278 -22.67 -13.96 -5.22
C HIS A 278 -21.86 -13.30 -6.35
N PRO A 279 -21.02 -14.06 -7.09
CA PRO A 279 -20.23 -13.51 -8.18
C PRO A 279 -21.07 -12.97 -9.35
N GLU A 280 -22.28 -13.49 -9.54
CA GLU A 280 -23.23 -13.10 -10.57
C GLU A 280 -23.87 -11.72 -10.31
N ASP A 281 -23.90 -11.25 -9.07
CA ASP A 281 -24.53 -9.98 -8.67
C ASP A 281 -23.55 -8.80 -8.68
N ASP A 282 -22.24 -9.05 -8.86
CA ASP A 282 -21.24 -8.00 -8.94
C ASP A 282 -21.10 -7.49 -10.39
N PRO A 283 -21.46 -6.22 -10.68
CA PRO A 283 -21.28 -5.66 -12.01
C PRO A 283 -19.81 -5.60 -12.46
N ASN A 284 -18.85 -5.69 -11.51
CA ASN A 284 -17.43 -5.75 -11.81
C ASN A 284 -16.94 -7.19 -12.03
N PHE A 285 -17.69 -8.20 -11.59
CA PHE A 285 -17.34 -9.61 -11.78
C PHE A 285 -17.29 -9.99 -13.28
N ASN A 286 -18.12 -9.36 -14.09
CA ASN A 286 -18.14 -9.49 -15.55
C ASN A 286 -17.34 -8.40 -16.26
N LEU A 287 -16.46 -7.69 -15.55
CA LEU A 287 -15.52 -6.78 -16.22
C LEU A 287 -14.64 -7.60 -17.16
N PRO A 288 -14.78 -7.42 -18.49
CA PRO A 288 -13.85 -8.03 -19.43
C PRO A 288 -12.41 -7.69 -19.00
N PRO A 289 -11.47 -8.61 -19.06
CA PRO A 289 -10.05 -8.36 -18.67
C PRO A 289 -9.52 -7.06 -19.26
N GLU A 290 -9.92 -6.74 -20.48
CA GLU A 290 -9.55 -5.50 -21.19
C GLU A 290 -10.08 -4.23 -20.49
N ARG A 291 -11.27 -4.27 -19.89
CA ARG A 291 -11.82 -3.14 -19.15
C ARG A 291 -11.15 -2.97 -17.81
N ALA A 292 -10.87 -4.07 -17.11
CA ALA A 292 -10.12 -4.06 -15.86
C ALA A 292 -8.69 -3.54 -16.05
N ILE A 293 -8.01 -3.97 -17.13
CA ILE A 293 -6.68 -3.46 -17.52
C ILE A 293 -6.76 -1.97 -17.86
N LYS A 294 -7.77 -1.52 -18.61
CA LYS A 294 -7.96 -0.10 -18.90
C LYS A 294 -8.19 0.74 -17.66
N ILE A 295 -8.94 0.22 -16.69
CA ILE A 295 -9.19 0.91 -15.43
C ILE A 295 -7.90 0.97 -14.59
N SER A 296 -7.19 -0.14 -14.47
CA SER A 296 -5.93 -0.23 -13.70
C SER A 296 -4.76 0.49 -14.38
N GLY A 297 -4.79 0.63 -15.69
CA GLY A 297 -3.75 1.28 -16.50
C GLY A 297 -4.05 2.72 -16.90
N ARG A 298 -5.13 3.32 -16.42
CA ARG A 298 -5.40 4.75 -16.67
C ARG A 298 -4.33 5.62 -16.01
N PRO A 299 -3.81 6.63 -16.73
CA PRO A 299 -3.00 7.66 -16.11
C PRO A 299 -3.78 8.29 -14.97
N VAL A 300 -3.12 8.48 -13.82
CA VAL A 300 -3.74 9.02 -12.60
C VAL A 300 -4.39 10.39 -12.84
N GLU A 301 -3.85 11.17 -13.76
CA GLU A 301 -4.38 12.46 -14.19
C GLU A 301 -5.84 12.37 -14.68
N HIS A 302 -6.19 11.33 -15.42
CA HIS A 302 -7.58 11.12 -15.88
C HIS A 302 -8.53 10.61 -14.80
N MET A 303 -8.02 10.08 -13.69
CA MET A 303 -8.85 9.69 -12.55
C MET A 303 -9.38 10.90 -11.78
N PHE A 304 -8.68 12.04 -11.86
CA PHE A 304 -9.05 13.27 -11.17
C PHE A 304 -9.87 14.24 -12.04
N GLU A 305 -9.81 14.11 -13.37
CA GLU A 305 -10.52 14.98 -14.31
C GLU A 305 -12.00 14.62 -14.54
N GLN A 306 -12.40 13.36 -14.31
CA GLN A 306 -13.74 12.88 -14.68
C GLN A 306 -14.74 12.78 -13.53
N GLY A 307 -14.43 13.24 -12.32
CA GLY A 307 -15.41 13.35 -11.23
C GLY A 307 -16.08 12.03 -10.84
N LEU A 308 -15.37 10.90 -11.00
CA LEU A 308 -15.81 9.58 -10.55
C LEU A 308 -15.63 9.42 -9.05
#